data_43689c43042c49661d1fa524a8f00d89
#
_entry.id   43689c43042c49661d1fa524a8f00d89
#
_cell.length_a   1.000
_cell.length_b   1.000
_cell.length_c   1.000
_cell.angle_alpha   90.00
_cell.angle_beta   90.00
_cell.angle_gamma   90.00
#
_symmetry.space_group_name_H-M   'P 1'
#
loop_
_entity.id
_entity.type
_entity.pdbx_description
1 polymer ?
#
loop_
_entity_poly.entity_id
_entity_poly.type
_entity_poly.pdbx_seq_one_letter_code
_entity_poly.pdbx_strand_id
1 'polypeptide(L)'
;MIRHSVILTLKSDLSPEERQVFFNAVNQLAFIADVQKFEVMKQISLKNPFEYGISMEFETPAHYDAYSNHPEHTAFIQNFWLKSVEDFLEIDYQL
;
A
#
# COMPACT_ATOMS: atom_id res chain seq x y z
N MET A 1 5.62 -1.71 18.31
CA MET A 1 4.91 -2.17 17.10
C MET A 1 4.41 -0.98 16.31
N ILE A 2 4.56 -1.02 15.02
CA ILE A 2 4.19 0.08 14.12
C ILE A 2 3.08 -0.41 13.20
N ARG A 3 2.01 0.39 13.04
CA ARG A 3 1.03 0.16 11.97
C ARG A 3 1.28 1.17 10.86
N HIS A 4 1.63 0.65 9.69
CA HIS A 4 1.83 1.43 8.48
C HIS A 4 0.56 1.37 7.65
N SER A 5 0.02 2.54 7.30
CA SER A 5 -1.19 2.64 6.50
C SER A 5 -1.01 3.65 5.38
N VAL A 6 -1.55 3.30 4.22
CA VAL A 6 -1.60 4.22 3.07
C VAL A 6 -3.03 4.24 2.56
N ILE A 7 -3.62 5.41 2.45
CA ILE A 7 -4.90 5.58 1.76
C ILE A 7 -4.63 6.20 0.39
N LEU A 8 -5.37 5.75 -0.62
CA LEU A 8 -5.05 6.10 -2.01
C LEU A 8 -6.28 6.18 -2.90
N THR A 9 -6.12 6.92 -3.99
CA THR A 9 -7.03 6.98 -5.11
C THR A 9 -6.28 6.59 -6.37
N LEU A 10 -6.87 5.71 -7.18
CA LEU A 10 -6.30 5.31 -8.47
C LEU A 10 -6.67 6.33 -9.54
N LYS A 11 -5.85 6.41 -10.58
CA LYS A 11 -6.16 7.22 -11.76
C LYS A 11 -7.48 6.77 -12.37
N SER A 12 -8.31 7.71 -12.77
CA SER A 12 -9.68 7.44 -13.24
C SER A 12 -9.71 6.76 -14.61
N ASP A 13 -8.65 6.84 -15.37
CA ASP A 13 -8.56 6.27 -16.73
C ASP A 13 -8.06 4.82 -16.76
N LEU A 14 -7.81 4.21 -15.60
CA LEU A 14 -7.41 2.80 -15.54
C LEU A 14 -8.58 1.91 -15.95
N SER A 15 -8.31 0.93 -16.82
CA SER A 15 -9.27 -0.12 -17.13
C SER A 15 -9.47 -1.07 -15.94
N PRO A 16 -10.55 -1.87 -15.92
CA PRO A 16 -10.72 -2.90 -14.89
C PRO A 16 -9.55 -3.87 -14.83
N GLU A 17 -8.97 -4.24 -15.97
CA GLU A 17 -7.81 -5.12 -16.04
C GLU A 17 -6.57 -4.47 -15.41
N GLU A 18 -6.34 -3.19 -15.68
CA GLU A 18 -5.22 -2.45 -15.11
C GLU A 18 -5.35 -2.31 -13.59
N ARG A 19 -6.57 -2.11 -13.09
CA ARG A 19 -6.86 -2.09 -11.65
C ARG A 19 -6.56 -3.45 -11.02
N GLN A 20 -6.94 -4.54 -11.68
CA GLN A 20 -6.66 -5.89 -11.18
C GLN A 20 -5.16 -6.18 -11.14
N VAL A 21 -4.42 -5.78 -12.17
CA VAL A 21 -2.95 -5.91 -12.19
C VAL A 21 -2.32 -5.15 -11.02
N PHE A 22 -2.80 -3.93 -10.77
CA PHE A 22 -2.32 -3.14 -9.63
C PHE A 22 -2.54 -3.87 -8.30
N PHE A 23 -3.76 -4.36 -8.04
CA PHE A 23 -4.06 -5.02 -6.77
C PHE A 23 -3.37 -6.38 -6.64
N ASN A 24 -3.15 -7.10 -7.73
CA ASN A 24 -2.34 -8.31 -7.69
C ASN A 24 -0.91 -7.98 -7.22
N ALA A 25 -0.33 -6.90 -7.71
CA ALA A 25 0.99 -6.46 -7.28
C ALA A 25 0.99 -5.98 -5.82
N VAL A 26 -0.04 -5.27 -5.38
CA VAL A 26 -0.21 -4.85 -3.98
C VAL A 26 -0.21 -6.07 -3.06
N ASN A 27 -0.97 -7.11 -3.42
CA ASN A 27 -1.08 -8.30 -2.60
C ASN A 27 0.26 -9.06 -2.45
N GLN A 28 1.16 -8.93 -3.40
CA GLN A 28 2.50 -9.53 -3.30
C GLN A 28 3.36 -8.88 -2.21
N LEU A 29 3.09 -7.65 -1.83
CA LEU A 29 3.79 -6.97 -0.74
C LEU A 29 3.65 -7.73 0.60
N ALA A 30 2.57 -8.47 0.77
CA ALA A 30 2.33 -9.27 1.97
C ALA A 30 3.41 -10.33 2.22
N PHE A 31 4.12 -10.74 1.19
CA PHE A 31 5.14 -11.78 1.27
C PHE A 31 6.56 -11.24 1.51
N ILE A 32 6.73 -9.92 1.56
CA ILE A 32 8.01 -9.32 1.95
C ILE A 32 8.26 -9.63 3.43
N ALA A 33 9.52 -9.94 3.76
CA ALA A 33 9.89 -10.30 5.11
C ALA A 33 9.42 -9.26 6.15
N ASP A 34 8.98 -9.75 7.31
CA ASP A 34 8.56 -8.98 8.48
C ASP A 34 7.22 -8.24 8.34
N VAL A 35 6.55 -8.32 7.19
CA VAL A 35 5.20 -7.78 7.02
C VAL A 35 4.20 -8.64 7.78
N GLN A 36 3.43 -8.01 8.66
CA GLN A 36 2.40 -8.67 9.46
C GLN A 36 1.04 -8.00 9.23
N LYS A 37 -0.03 -8.77 9.38
CA LYS A 37 -1.42 -8.29 9.33
C LYS A 37 -1.70 -7.43 8.11
N PHE A 38 -1.25 -7.89 6.96
CA PHE A 38 -1.45 -7.19 5.70
C PHE A 38 -2.93 -7.18 5.31
N GLU A 39 -3.46 -5.99 5.02
CA GLU A 39 -4.86 -5.82 4.64
C GLU A 39 -4.99 -4.81 3.51
N VAL A 40 -5.89 -5.10 2.56
CA VAL A 40 -6.31 -4.17 1.52
C VAL A 40 -7.81 -3.94 1.71
N MET A 41 -8.22 -2.68 1.82
CA MET A 41 -9.58 -2.34 2.21
C MET A 41 -10.16 -1.29 1.27
N LYS A 42 -11.48 -1.34 1.11
CA LYS A 42 -12.20 -0.25 0.43
C LYS A 42 -12.54 0.83 1.46
N GLN A 43 -12.14 2.08 1.18
CA GLN A 43 -12.46 3.21 2.04
C GLN A 43 -13.91 3.64 1.75
N ILE A 44 -14.71 3.84 2.80
CA ILE A 44 -16.16 4.11 2.66
C ILE A 44 -16.61 5.42 3.29
N SER A 45 -15.74 6.18 3.96
CA SER A 45 -16.11 7.48 4.52
C SER A 45 -16.30 8.50 3.40
N LEU A 46 -17.38 9.27 3.49
CA LEU A 46 -17.65 10.37 2.56
C LEU A 46 -16.88 11.65 2.92
N LYS A 47 -16.10 11.62 4.00
CA LYS A 47 -15.37 12.79 4.50
C LYS A 47 -14.02 12.99 3.84
N ASN A 48 -13.61 12.08 2.96
CA ASN A 48 -12.38 12.20 2.19
C ASN A 48 -12.57 11.57 0.81
N PRO A 49 -11.71 11.90 -0.16
CA PRO A 49 -11.86 11.42 -1.53
C PRO A 49 -11.16 10.10 -1.84
N PHE A 50 -10.48 9.49 -0.84
CA PHE A 50 -9.68 8.29 -1.11
C PHE A 50 -10.57 7.07 -1.30
N GLU A 51 -10.12 6.13 -2.14
CA GLU A 51 -10.90 4.95 -2.52
C GLU A 51 -10.51 3.71 -1.74
N TYR A 52 -9.22 3.54 -1.42
CA TYR A 52 -8.69 2.30 -0.86
C TYR A 52 -7.71 2.59 0.27
N GLY A 53 -7.54 1.58 1.14
CA GLY A 53 -6.52 1.59 2.16
C GLY A 53 -5.68 0.31 2.10
N ILE A 54 -4.39 0.44 2.39
CA ILE A 54 -3.46 -0.67 2.57
C ILE A 54 -2.90 -0.51 3.96
N SER A 55 -2.91 -1.57 4.75
CA SER A 55 -2.42 -1.53 6.13
C SER A 55 -1.58 -2.77 6.42
N MET A 56 -0.53 -2.59 7.21
CA MET A 56 0.33 -3.67 7.67
C MET A 56 1.01 -3.26 8.97
N GLU A 57 1.56 -4.24 9.70
CA GLU A 57 2.25 -4.00 10.95
C GLU A 57 3.68 -4.51 10.87
N PHE A 58 4.57 -3.81 11.60
CA PHE A 58 5.96 -4.19 11.79
C PHE A 58 6.28 -4.20 13.27
N GLU A 59 7.02 -5.20 13.72
CA GLU A 59 7.35 -5.33 15.13
C GLU A 59 8.27 -4.21 15.61
N THR A 60 9.22 -3.79 14.77
CA THR A 60 10.22 -2.78 15.09
C THR A 60 10.40 -1.76 13.97
N PRO A 61 10.93 -0.56 14.29
CA PRO A 61 11.32 0.41 13.25
C PRO A 61 12.33 -0.16 12.24
N ALA A 62 13.24 -1.02 12.69
CA ALA A 62 14.23 -1.65 11.81
C ALA A 62 13.56 -2.55 10.75
N HIS A 63 12.51 -3.29 11.14
CA HIS A 63 11.74 -4.10 10.19
C HIS A 63 11.01 -3.23 9.18
N TYR A 64 10.44 -2.11 9.62
CA TYR A 64 9.78 -1.18 8.72
C TYR A 64 10.78 -0.57 7.72
N ASP A 65 11.95 -0.15 8.19
CA ASP A 65 12.99 0.38 7.32
C ASP A 65 13.46 -0.66 6.30
N ALA A 66 13.63 -1.90 6.72
CA ALA A 66 14.01 -3.01 5.84
C ALA A 66 12.95 -3.24 4.74
N TYR A 67 11.66 -3.16 5.08
CA TYR A 67 10.57 -3.23 4.12
C TYR A 67 10.64 -2.07 3.12
N SER A 68 10.77 -0.85 3.61
CA SER A 68 10.77 0.36 2.78
C SER A 68 11.91 0.34 1.76
N ASN A 69 13.06 -0.24 2.13
CA ASN A 69 14.25 -0.32 1.29
C ASN A 69 14.37 -1.65 0.53
N HIS A 70 13.41 -2.56 0.71
CA HIS A 70 13.45 -3.86 0.08
C HIS A 70 13.33 -3.74 -1.45
N PRO A 71 14.14 -4.47 -2.24
CA PRO A 71 14.09 -4.39 -3.71
C PRO A 71 12.70 -4.65 -4.29
N GLU A 72 11.93 -5.56 -3.70
CA GLU A 72 10.56 -5.85 -4.16
C GLU A 72 9.61 -4.68 -3.89
N HIS A 73 9.78 -3.97 -2.79
CA HIS A 73 8.99 -2.76 -2.51
C HIS A 73 9.36 -1.64 -3.49
N THR A 74 10.65 -1.42 -3.73
CA THR A 74 11.12 -0.41 -4.69
C THR A 74 10.61 -0.71 -6.10
N ALA A 75 10.67 -1.98 -6.52
CA ALA A 75 10.17 -2.40 -7.84
C ALA A 75 8.65 -2.18 -7.95
N PHE A 76 7.90 -2.47 -6.89
CA PHE A 76 6.46 -2.20 -6.83
C PHE A 76 6.16 -0.72 -7.04
N ILE A 77 6.86 0.16 -6.32
CA ILE A 77 6.66 1.61 -6.45
C ILE A 77 6.91 2.07 -7.90
N GLN A 78 8.02 1.65 -8.48
CA GLN A 78 8.40 2.10 -9.83
C GLN A 78 7.51 1.53 -10.92
N ASN A 79 7.11 0.27 -10.81
CA ASN A 79 6.41 -0.44 -11.87
C ASN A 79 4.89 -0.36 -11.79
N PHE A 80 4.32 -0.12 -10.61
CA PHE A 80 2.87 -0.14 -10.39
C PHE A 80 2.33 1.12 -9.72
N TRP A 81 2.93 1.55 -8.60
CA TRP A 81 2.43 2.68 -7.83
C TRP A 81 2.43 3.97 -8.64
N LEU A 82 3.57 4.36 -9.19
CA LEU A 82 3.71 5.61 -9.93
C LEU A 82 2.84 5.67 -11.17
N LYS A 83 2.55 4.52 -11.77
CA LYS A 83 1.69 4.44 -12.97
C LYS A 83 0.20 4.53 -12.66
N SER A 84 -0.21 4.07 -11.49
CA SER A 84 -1.63 3.80 -11.21
C SER A 84 -2.24 4.70 -10.15
N VAL A 85 -1.45 5.26 -9.25
CA VAL A 85 -1.96 6.05 -8.11
C VAL A 85 -2.02 7.52 -8.49
N GLU A 86 -3.20 8.12 -8.31
CA GLU A 86 -3.42 9.55 -8.55
C GLU A 86 -3.02 10.38 -7.33
N ASP A 87 -3.42 9.93 -6.14
CA ASP A 87 -3.18 10.65 -4.89
C ASP A 87 -3.14 9.67 -3.74
N PHE A 88 -2.40 9.99 -2.70
CA PHE A 88 -2.30 9.14 -1.52
C PHE A 88 -1.90 9.94 -0.28
N LEU A 89 -2.17 9.33 0.88
CA LEU A 89 -1.74 9.84 2.18
C LEU A 89 -1.19 8.68 2.98
N GLU A 90 0.02 8.82 3.48
CA GLU A 90 0.69 7.82 4.29
C GLU A 90 0.52 8.17 5.76
N ILE A 91 0.09 7.20 6.57
CA ILE A 91 -0.18 7.39 7.99
C ILE A 91 0.46 6.22 8.73
N ASP A 92 1.38 6.53 9.65
CA ASP A 92 2.03 5.54 10.48
C ASP A 92 1.66 5.76 11.94
N TYR A 93 1.34 4.67 12.63
CA TYR A 93 0.98 4.71 14.04
C TYR A 93 1.97 3.90 14.86
N GLN A 94 2.27 4.39 16.02
CA GLN A 94 2.93 3.61 17.06
C GLN A 94 1.86 2.95 17.95
N LEU A 95 1.93 1.64 18.07
CA LEU A 95 1.01 0.87 18.90
C LEU A 95 1.61 0.60 20.28
#